data_765798c232f2376b99c3ed41b89f56ff
#
_entry.id   765798c232f2376b99c3ed41b89f56ff
#
_cell.length_a   1.000
_cell.length_b   1.000
_cell.length_c   1.000
_cell.angle_alpha   90.00
_cell.angle_beta   90.00
_cell.angle_gamma   90.00
#
_symmetry.space_group_name_H-M   'P 1'
#
loop_
_entity.id
_entity.type
_entity.pdbx_description
1 polymer ?
#
loop_
_entity_poly.entity_id
_entity_poly.type
_entity_poly.pdbx_seq_one_letter_code
_entity_poly.pdbx_strand_id
1 'polypeptide(L)'
;SEVEFSHEYWMRHALTLAKRARDEREVPVGAVLVLNNRVIGAGWNRTTGQHDPTAHAEIMALRQGGLVMQNHRLVDATLYVTFEPCVMCAGAMIHSRIGRVVFGVRNNRRGAAGSLMNVLNYPGMNHRVEITEGILADECATLLCDYYRMPRQVFNARKKALPSIN
;
A
#
# COMPACT_ATOMS: atom_id res chain seq x y z
N SER A 1 -22.09 15.87 -13.08
CA SER A 1 -20.87 15.80 -12.28
C SER A 1 -20.68 14.38 -11.75
N GLU A 2 -19.50 13.84 -11.93
CA GLU A 2 -19.19 12.52 -11.42
C GLU A 2 -19.09 12.57 -9.88
N VAL A 3 -19.68 11.56 -9.23
CA VAL A 3 -19.55 11.40 -7.79
C VAL A 3 -18.13 10.90 -7.48
N GLU A 4 -17.40 11.65 -6.67
CA GLU A 4 -16.10 11.24 -6.20
C GLU A 4 -16.27 10.25 -5.05
N PHE A 5 -15.67 9.07 -5.16
CA PHE A 5 -15.73 8.06 -4.12
C PHE A 5 -14.72 8.37 -3.01
N SER A 6 -15.08 8.05 -1.78
CA SER A 6 -14.25 8.30 -0.60
C SER A 6 -13.02 7.37 -0.55
N HIS A 7 -12.04 7.75 0.28
CA HIS A 7 -10.90 6.87 0.59
C HIS A 7 -11.36 5.53 1.18
N GLU A 8 -12.40 5.55 2.02
CA GLU A 8 -12.93 4.32 2.60
C GLU A 8 -13.52 3.40 1.53
N TYR A 9 -14.23 3.96 0.56
CA TYR A 9 -14.77 3.19 -0.56
C TYR A 9 -13.67 2.40 -1.28
N TRP A 10 -12.59 3.08 -1.63
CA TRP A 10 -11.48 2.43 -2.34
C TRP A 10 -10.69 1.48 -1.44
N MET A 11 -10.56 1.81 -0.15
CA MET A 11 -9.91 0.91 0.78
C MET A 11 -10.70 -0.39 0.95
N ARG A 12 -12.04 -0.36 0.85
CA ARG A 12 -12.85 -1.59 0.88
C ARG A 12 -12.56 -2.48 -0.32
N HIS A 13 -12.31 -1.90 -1.48
CA HIS A 13 -11.84 -2.65 -2.64
C HIS A 13 -10.49 -3.32 -2.36
N ALA A 14 -9.55 -2.58 -1.78
CA ALA A 14 -8.26 -3.13 -1.40
C ALA A 14 -8.40 -4.27 -0.38
N LEU A 15 -9.30 -4.12 0.59
CA LEU A 15 -9.59 -5.17 1.59
C LEU A 15 -10.13 -6.44 0.94
N THR A 16 -10.98 -6.33 -0.06
CA THR A 16 -11.48 -7.49 -0.81
C THR A 16 -10.32 -8.26 -1.44
N LEU A 17 -9.33 -7.56 -1.98
CA LEU A 17 -8.14 -8.17 -2.56
C LEU A 17 -7.22 -8.76 -1.48
N ALA A 18 -7.13 -8.11 -0.31
CA ALA A 18 -6.39 -8.67 0.82
C ALA A 18 -6.98 -10.02 1.27
N LYS A 19 -8.31 -10.12 1.27
CA LYS A 19 -8.99 -11.39 1.60
C LYS A 19 -8.72 -12.45 0.54
N ARG A 20 -8.59 -12.06 -0.71
CA ARG A 20 -8.21 -12.98 -1.80
C ARG A 20 -6.79 -13.51 -1.56
N ALA A 21 -5.85 -12.65 -1.17
CA ALA A 21 -4.50 -13.09 -0.80
C ALA A 21 -4.56 -14.10 0.34
N ARG A 22 -5.35 -13.82 1.39
CA ARG A 22 -5.55 -14.73 2.51
C ARG A 22 -6.05 -16.10 2.03
N ASP A 23 -7.04 -16.11 1.14
CA ASP A 23 -7.62 -17.35 0.63
C ASP A 23 -6.59 -18.15 -0.17
N GLU A 24 -5.61 -17.49 -0.77
CA GLU A 24 -4.49 -18.11 -1.48
C GLU A 24 -3.30 -18.40 -0.55
N ARG A 25 -3.48 -18.25 0.77
CA ARG A 25 -2.46 -18.47 1.80
C ARG A 25 -1.25 -17.53 1.68
N GLU A 26 -1.48 -16.35 1.17
CA GLU A 26 -0.50 -15.28 1.12
C GLU A 26 -0.72 -14.30 2.27
N VAL A 27 0.27 -13.47 2.56
CA VAL A 27 0.08 -12.37 3.51
C VAL A 27 -1.09 -11.51 3.01
N PRO A 28 -2.11 -11.24 3.86
CA PRO A 28 -3.35 -10.58 3.39
C PRO A 28 -3.16 -9.08 3.19
N VAL A 29 -2.58 -8.72 2.07
CA VAL A 29 -2.41 -7.35 1.62
C VAL A 29 -3.03 -7.21 0.23
N GLY A 30 -3.83 -6.19 0.06
CA GLY A 30 -4.46 -5.84 -1.22
C GLY A 30 -4.24 -4.39 -1.57
N ALA A 31 -4.23 -4.09 -2.86
CA ALA A 31 -4.02 -2.74 -3.36
C ALA A 31 -4.84 -2.46 -4.60
N VAL A 32 -5.37 -1.24 -4.70
CA VAL A 32 -6.00 -0.74 -5.92
C VAL A 32 -5.38 0.60 -6.31
N LEU A 33 -5.12 0.76 -7.59
CA LEU A 33 -4.62 2.00 -8.16
C LEU A 33 -5.76 2.71 -8.86
N VAL A 34 -6.02 3.96 -8.49
CA VAL A 34 -7.17 4.74 -8.95
C VAL A 34 -6.70 6.00 -9.66
N LEU A 35 -7.24 6.26 -10.83
CA LEU A 35 -7.00 7.47 -11.58
C LEU A 35 -8.32 7.97 -12.17
N ASN A 36 -8.62 9.24 -11.95
CA ASN A 36 -9.86 9.84 -12.45
C ASN A 36 -11.10 9.02 -12.04
N ASN A 37 -11.15 8.62 -10.77
CA ASN A 37 -12.27 7.91 -10.19
C ASN A 37 -12.51 6.52 -10.79
N ARG A 38 -11.45 5.90 -11.37
CA ARG A 38 -11.51 4.56 -11.96
C ARG A 38 -10.34 3.72 -11.50
N VAL A 39 -10.58 2.44 -11.28
CA VAL A 39 -9.52 1.49 -11.00
C VAL A 39 -8.76 1.19 -12.28
N ILE A 40 -7.47 1.52 -12.31
CA ILE A 40 -6.58 1.18 -13.43
C ILE A 40 -5.65 0.03 -13.11
N GLY A 41 -5.57 -0.36 -11.84
CA GLY A 41 -4.75 -1.50 -11.42
C GLY A 41 -5.25 -2.06 -10.12
N ALA A 42 -5.14 -3.37 -9.97
CA ALA A 42 -5.51 -4.08 -8.76
C ALA A 42 -4.48 -5.17 -8.50
N GLY A 43 -4.17 -5.41 -7.23
CA GLY A 43 -3.19 -6.42 -6.86
C GLY A 43 -3.41 -6.95 -5.46
N TRP A 44 -2.91 -8.13 -5.23
CA TRP A 44 -2.83 -8.73 -3.91
C TRP A 44 -1.50 -9.46 -3.81
N ASN A 45 -1.03 -9.68 -2.59
CA ASN A 45 0.26 -10.31 -2.39
C ASN A 45 0.26 -11.73 -2.96
N ARG A 46 1.27 -12.06 -3.78
CA ARG A 46 1.37 -13.33 -4.49
C ARG A 46 2.80 -13.84 -4.55
N THR A 47 3.63 -13.45 -3.59
CA THR A 47 5.06 -13.80 -3.58
C THR A 47 5.27 -15.31 -3.60
N THR A 48 4.53 -16.06 -2.79
CA THR A 48 4.65 -17.51 -2.72
C THR A 48 4.10 -18.18 -3.97
N GLY A 49 2.88 -17.81 -4.37
CA GLY A 49 2.20 -18.45 -5.50
C GLY A 49 2.89 -18.22 -6.83
N GLN A 50 3.53 -17.07 -7.02
CA GLN A 50 4.25 -16.75 -8.26
C GLN A 50 5.75 -16.99 -8.18
N HIS A 51 6.27 -17.45 -7.04
CA HIS A 51 7.71 -17.59 -6.83
C HIS A 51 8.46 -16.31 -7.19
N ASP A 52 7.89 -15.16 -6.81
CA ASP A 52 8.39 -13.84 -7.16
C ASP A 52 8.53 -13.00 -5.89
N PRO A 53 9.77 -12.70 -5.46
CA PRO A 53 9.98 -11.93 -4.23
C PRO A 53 9.48 -10.48 -4.33
N THR A 54 9.19 -10.01 -5.52
CA THR A 54 8.69 -8.64 -5.73
C THR A 54 7.17 -8.57 -5.87
N ALA A 55 6.46 -9.70 -5.85
CA ALA A 55 5.01 -9.74 -6.11
C ALA A 55 4.18 -9.29 -4.89
N HIS A 56 4.49 -8.12 -4.36
CA HIS A 56 3.65 -7.45 -3.38
C HIS A 56 2.41 -6.86 -4.06
N ALA A 57 1.35 -6.67 -3.30
CA ALA A 57 0.09 -6.14 -3.81
C ALA A 57 0.29 -4.83 -4.59
N GLU A 58 1.12 -3.93 -4.06
CA GLU A 58 1.38 -2.63 -4.67
C GLU A 58 2.07 -2.77 -6.03
N ILE A 59 3.07 -3.64 -6.10
CA ILE A 59 3.80 -3.90 -7.35
C ILE A 59 2.85 -4.45 -8.42
N MET A 60 2.00 -5.39 -8.04
CA MET A 60 1.03 -5.99 -8.95
C MET A 60 0.06 -4.92 -9.48
N ALA A 61 -0.43 -4.04 -8.60
CA ALA A 61 -1.34 -2.96 -8.99
C ALA A 61 -0.65 -1.95 -9.92
N LEU A 62 0.58 -1.55 -9.62
CA LEU A 62 1.35 -0.62 -10.45
C LEU A 62 1.65 -1.20 -11.83
N ARG A 63 2.02 -2.48 -11.92
CA ARG A 63 2.25 -3.15 -13.20
C ARG A 63 1.01 -3.15 -14.07
N GLN A 64 -0.13 -3.51 -13.50
CA GLN A 64 -1.38 -3.49 -14.24
C GLN A 64 -1.73 -2.07 -14.69
N GLY A 65 -1.57 -1.09 -13.81
CA GLY A 65 -1.82 0.31 -14.16
C GLY A 65 -0.96 0.79 -15.32
N GLY A 66 0.31 0.43 -15.34
CA GLY A 66 1.21 0.75 -16.44
C GLY A 66 0.75 0.15 -17.77
N LEU A 67 0.32 -1.10 -17.75
CA LEU A 67 -0.20 -1.76 -18.95
C LEU A 67 -1.51 -1.13 -19.42
N VAL A 68 -2.43 -0.85 -18.53
CA VAL A 68 -3.72 -0.22 -18.87
C VAL A 68 -3.51 1.17 -19.46
N MET A 69 -2.64 1.97 -18.84
CA MET A 69 -2.38 3.34 -19.29
C MET A 69 -1.36 3.42 -20.43
N GLN A 70 -0.69 2.30 -20.73
CA GLN A 70 0.39 2.26 -21.71
C GLN A 70 1.47 3.32 -21.39
N ASN A 71 1.82 3.45 -20.12
CA ASN A 71 2.75 4.44 -19.65
C ASN A 71 3.36 3.97 -18.31
N HIS A 72 4.67 4.10 -18.16
CA HIS A 72 5.34 3.79 -16.89
C HIS A 72 5.12 4.90 -15.85
N ARG A 73 4.70 6.08 -16.27
CA ARG A 73 4.37 7.20 -15.36
C ARG A 73 2.87 7.27 -15.16
N LEU A 74 2.49 7.14 -13.90
CA LEU A 74 1.08 7.08 -13.48
C LEU A 74 0.74 8.35 -12.70
N VAL A 75 1.03 9.49 -13.32
CA VAL A 75 0.88 10.82 -12.72
C VAL A 75 -0.54 11.02 -12.23
N ASP A 76 -0.68 11.58 -11.03
CA ASP A 76 -1.95 11.87 -10.35
C ASP A 76 -2.73 10.64 -9.89
N ALA A 77 -2.22 9.43 -10.10
CA ALA A 77 -2.87 8.24 -9.58
C ALA A 77 -2.74 8.16 -8.05
N THR A 78 -3.73 7.55 -7.41
CA THR A 78 -3.74 7.25 -5.97
C THR A 78 -3.70 5.74 -5.79
N LEU A 79 -2.75 5.27 -4.97
CA LEU A 79 -2.65 3.86 -4.64
C LEU A 79 -3.22 3.62 -3.24
N TYR A 80 -4.23 2.78 -3.15
CA TYR A 80 -4.82 2.34 -1.89
C TYR A 80 -4.26 0.98 -1.55
N VAL A 81 -3.69 0.84 -0.36
CA VAL A 81 -3.11 -0.43 0.09
C VAL A 81 -3.48 -0.65 1.56
N THR A 82 -3.79 -1.89 1.91
CA THR A 82 -4.26 -2.21 3.27
C THR A 82 -3.17 -2.10 4.32
N PHE A 83 -1.91 -2.29 3.93
CA PHE A 83 -0.76 -2.28 4.83
C PHE A 83 0.28 -1.27 4.33
N GLU A 84 0.90 -0.53 5.24
CA GLU A 84 1.91 0.46 4.88
C GLU A 84 2.99 -0.16 3.98
N PRO A 85 3.35 0.49 2.86
CA PRO A 85 4.29 -0.10 1.91
C PRO A 85 5.71 -0.20 2.47
N CYS A 86 6.40 -1.25 2.07
CA CYS A 86 7.83 -1.44 2.35
C CYS A 86 8.69 -0.54 1.44
N VAL A 87 10.00 -0.57 1.65
CA VAL A 87 10.96 0.26 0.89
C VAL A 87 10.92 -0.03 -0.61
N MET A 88 10.76 -1.30 -1.00
CA MET A 88 10.66 -1.69 -2.42
C MET A 88 9.44 -1.04 -3.08
N CYS A 89 8.28 -1.16 -2.44
CA CYS A 89 7.04 -0.61 -2.98
C CYS A 89 7.03 0.91 -2.97
N ALA A 90 7.56 1.53 -1.92
CA ALA A 90 7.70 2.99 -1.85
C ALA A 90 8.60 3.49 -2.98
N GLY A 91 9.71 2.80 -3.26
CA GLY A 91 10.57 3.13 -4.39
C GLY A 91 9.85 3.03 -5.73
N ALA A 92 9.03 1.98 -5.89
CA ALA A 92 8.23 1.81 -7.11
C ALA A 92 7.21 2.94 -7.28
N MET A 93 6.64 3.44 -6.20
CA MET A 93 5.71 4.58 -6.23
C MET A 93 6.40 5.85 -6.72
N ILE A 94 7.64 6.07 -6.31
CA ILE A 94 8.44 7.20 -6.79
C ILE A 94 8.75 7.04 -8.28
N HIS A 95 9.17 5.85 -8.71
CA HIS A 95 9.47 5.57 -10.12
C HIS A 95 8.25 5.76 -11.01
N SER A 96 7.08 5.38 -10.53
CA SER A 96 5.83 5.50 -11.29
C SER A 96 5.20 6.89 -11.22
N ARG A 97 5.71 7.79 -10.38
CA ARG A 97 5.23 9.18 -10.26
C ARG A 97 3.79 9.30 -9.78
N ILE A 98 3.29 8.36 -9.00
CA ILE A 98 1.93 8.50 -8.46
C ILE A 98 1.83 9.71 -7.54
N GLY A 99 0.62 10.25 -7.39
CA GLY A 99 0.40 11.45 -6.59
C GLY A 99 0.22 11.18 -5.11
N ARG A 100 -0.39 10.06 -4.75
CA ARG A 100 -0.73 9.75 -3.36
C ARG A 100 -0.75 8.27 -3.09
N VAL A 101 -0.35 7.89 -1.88
CA VAL A 101 -0.62 6.58 -1.30
C VAL A 101 -1.54 6.74 -0.09
N VAL A 102 -2.55 5.89 -0.03
CA VAL A 102 -3.48 5.81 1.10
C VAL A 102 -3.35 4.41 1.67
N PHE A 103 -2.96 4.29 2.94
CA PHE A 103 -2.85 2.97 3.55
C PHE A 103 -3.71 2.85 4.81
N GLY A 104 -4.02 1.60 5.16
CA GLY A 104 -4.83 1.30 6.33
C GLY A 104 -4.01 1.32 7.61
N VAL A 105 -3.25 0.28 7.85
CA VAL A 105 -2.51 0.08 9.09
C VAL A 105 -1.01 0.20 8.87
N ARG A 106 -0.31 0.72 9.89
CA ARG A 106 1.14 0.90 9.85
C ARG A 106 1.88 -0.43 9.88
N ASN A 107 3.01 -0.45 9.22
CA ASN A 107 3.96 -1.56 9.26
C ASN A 107 5.16 -1.11 10.09
N ASN A 108 5.15 -1.44 11.37
CA ASN A 108 6.15 -0.94 12.30
C ASN A 108 7.56 -1.50 12.04
N ARG A 109 7.65 -2.64 11.38
CA ARG A 109 8.94 -3.30 11.13
C ARG A 109 9.58 -2.91 9.81
N ARG A 110 8.78 -2.68 8.77
CA ARG A 110 9.28 -2.50 7.40
C ARG A 110 8.66 -1.34 6.66
N GLY A 111 7.79 -0.57 7.33
CA GLY A 111 7.07 0.51 6.68
C GLY A 111 7.99 1.64 6.25
N ALA A 112 7.86 2.04 5.00
CA ALA A 112 8.69 3.09 4.39
C ALA A 112 7.91 4.36 4.07
N ALA A 113 6.70 4.49 4.61
CA ALA A 113 5.85 5.67 4.48
C ALA A 113 5.65 6.37 5.84
N GLY A 114 6.61 6.26 6.73
CA GLY A 114 6.62 6.96 8.01
C GLY A 114 6.97 6.12 9.23
N SER A 115 6.83 4.78 9.18
CA SER A 115 7.07 3.95 10.37
C SER A 115 8.54 3.68 10.64
N LEU A 116 9.20 2.91 9.80
CA LEU A 116 10.63 2.65 9.93
C LEU A 116 11.46 3.75 9.27
N MET A 117 11.01 4.20 8.12
CA MET A 117 11.64 5.27 7.33
C MET A 117 10.57 5.95 6.49
N ASN A 118 10.90 7.09 5.87
CA ASN A 118 9.98 7.77 4.95
C ASN A 118 10.68 8.02 3.61
N VAL A 119 10.62 7.01 2.75
CA VAL A 119 11.21 7.06 1.40
C VAL A 119 10.44 8.04 0.50
N LEU A 120 9.12 8.11 0.69
CA LEU A 120 8.23 8.89 -0.18
C LEU A 120 8.45 10.40 -0.07
N ASN A 121 9.03 10.85 1.03
CA ASN A 121 9.33 12.27 1.27
C ASN A 121 10.79 12.48 1.65
N TYR A 122 11.67 11.57 1.26
CA TYR A 122 13.09 11.68 1.58
C TYR A 122 13.70 12.90 0.89
N PRO A 123 14.48 13.73 1.63
CA PRO A 123 15.13 14.90 1.04
C PRO A 123 16.04 14.51 -0.13
N GLY A 124 15.97 15.23 -1.23
CA GLY A 124 16.77 14.96 -2.42
C GLY A 124 16.08 14.04 -3.44
N MET A 125 14.97 13.41 -3.10
CA MET A 125 14.19 12.67 -4.10
C MET A 125 13.56 13.64 -5.10
N ASN A 126 13.55 13.26 -6.36
CA ASN A 126 13.04 14.08 -7.46
C ASN A 126 11.51 14.02 -7.61
N HIS A 127 10.84 13.25 -6.80
CA HIS A 127 9.38 13.15 -6.76
C HIS A 127 8.94 12.86 -5.34
N ARG A 128 7.83 13.46 -4.93
CA ARG A 128 7.20 13.21 -3.63
C ARG A 128 5.83 12.63 -3.81
N VAL A 129 5.46 11.69 -2.94
CA VAL A 129 4.14 11.07 -2.92
C VAL A 129 3.45 11.52 -1.63
N GLU A 130 2.24 12.06 -1.75
CA GLU A 130 1.46 12.41 -0.57
C GLU A 130 1.00 11.15 0.15
N ILE A 131 0.95 11.21 1.48
CA ILE A 131 0.60 10.06 2.32
C ILE A 131 -0.67 10.38 3.10
N THR A 132 -1.64 9.46 3.03
CA THR A 132 -2.81 9.45 3.91
C THR A 132 -2.84 8.11 4.59
N GLU A 133 -2.96 8.07 5.92
CA GLU A 133 -2.92 6.83 6.68
C GLU A 133 -4.17 6.65 7.54
N GLY A 134 -4.36 5.44 8.05
CA GLY A 134 -5.40 5.14 9.02
C GLY A 134 -6.79 4.91 8.45
N ILE A 135 -6.90 4.69 7.15
CA ILE A 135 -8.21 4.44 6.52
C ILE A 135 -8.58 2.98 6.70
N LEU A 136 -9.64 2.73 7.47
CA LEU A 136 -10.10 1.38 7.85
C LEU A 136 -8.98 0.54 8.48
N ALA A 137 -8.17 1.19 9.33
CA ALA A 137 -7.00 0.57 9.94
C ALA A 137 -7.36 -0.69 10.74
N ASP A 138 -8.51 -0.68 11.44
CA ASP A 138 -8.92 -1.81 12.26
C ASP A 138 -9.22 -3.04 11.42
N GLU A 139 -9.96 -2.89 10.33
CA GLU A 139 -10.27 -4.01 9.43
C GLU A 139 -9.00 -4.54 8.76
N CYS A 140 -8.10 -3.66 8.36
CA CYS A 140 -6.81 -4.05 7.77
C CYS A 140 -5.96 -4.83 8.77
N ALA A 141 -5.88 -4.33 10.01
CA ALA A 141 -5.10 -4.97 11.06
C ALA A 141 -5.67 -6.34 11.45
N THR A 142 -6.99 -6.49 11.48
CA THR A 142 -7.64 -7.76 11.82
C THR A 142 -7.18 -8.89 10.90
N LEU A 143 -7.12 -8.63 9.59
CA LEU A 143 -6.66 -9.63 8.64
C LEU A 143 -5.21 -10.06 8.92
N LEU A 144 -4.34 -9.10 9.24
CA LEU A 144 -2.94 -9.38 9.54
C LEU A 144 -2.77 -10.10 10.87
N CYS A 145 -3.52 -9.69 11.90
CA CYS A 145 -3.50 -10.36 13.20
C CYS A 145 -3.91 -11.83 13.07
N ASP A 146 -4.96 -12.09 12.33
CA ASP A 146 -5.44 -13.47 12.12
C ASP A 146 -4.40 -14.31 11.38
N TYR A 147 -3.79 -13.75 10.35
CA TYR A 147 -2.78 -14.45 9.56
C TYR A 147 -1.53 -14.78 10.39
N TYR A 148 -1.00 -13.79 11.11
CA TYR A 148 0.22 -13.96 11.91
C TYR A 148 -0.04 -14.52 13.29
N ARG A 149 -1.31 -14.68 13.70
CA ARG A 149 -1.70 -15.07 15.06
C ARG A 149 -1.08 -14.14 16.11
N MET A 150 -1.16 -12.85 15.84
CA MET A 150 -0.64 -11.79 16.70
C MET A 150 -1.78 -11.03 17.37
N PRO A 151 -1.58 -10.50 18.60
CA PRO A 151 -2.59 -9.66 19.23
C PRO A 151 -2.69 -8.30 18.52
N ARG A 152 -3.86 -7.70 18.60
CA ARG A 152 -4.17 -6.41 17.96
C ARG A 152 -3.21 -5.30 18.37
N GLN A 153 -2.70 -5.34 19.59
CA GLN A 153 -1.80 -4.34 20.15
C GLN A 153 -0.49 -4.17 19.34
N VAL A 154 -0.06 -5.19 18.64
CA VAL A 154 1.14 -5.12 17.78
C VAL A 154 1.00 -4.00 16.74
N PHE A 155 -0.23 -3.74 16.28
CA PHE A 155 -0.51 -2.74 15.25
C PHE A 155 -1.03 -1.42 15.83
N ASN A 156 -1.39 -1.36 17.12
CA ASN A 156 -1.94 -0.17 17.74
C ASN A 156 -0.88 0.82 18.19
N ALA A 157 0.27 0.31 18.66
CA ALA A 157 1.31 1.16 19.20
C ALA A 157 2.14 1.78 18.08
N ARG A 158 2.20 3.12 18.09
CA ARG A 158 3.13 3.82 17.22
C ARG A 158 4.55 3.44 17.64
N LYS A 159 5.36 2.98 16.71
CA LYS A 159 6.77 2.73 16.98
C LYS A 159 7.40 4.03 17.47
N LYS A 160 8.12 3.96 18.61
CA LYS A 160 8.85 5.13 19.09
C LYS A 160 9.83 5.55 18.01
N ALA A 161 9.90 6.86 17.77
CA ALA A 161 10.90 7.40 16.88
C ALA A 161 12.28 6.91 17.33
N LEU A 162 13.09 6.45 16.38
CA LEU A 162 14.47 6.11 16.69
C LEU A 162 15.16 7.38 17.20
N PRO A 163 16.03 7.26 18.24
CA PRO A 163 16.78 8.42 18.68
C PRO A 163 17.53 9.01 17.49
N SER A 164 17.47 10.33 17.37
CA SER A 164 18.22 11.01 16.32
C SER A 164 19.71 10.72 16.54
N ILE A 165 20.35 10.21 15.52
CA ILE A 165 21.80 10.05 15.52
C ILE A 165 22.37 11.44 15.19
N ASN A 166 22.86 12.11 16.20
CA ASN A 166 23.60 13.34 16.00
C ASN A 166 25.04 13.04 15.67
#